data_0fdc3d216ebd3454ab3d887e776983f0
#
_entry.id   0fdc3d216ebd3454ab3d887e776983f0
#
_cell.length_a   1.000
_cell.length_b   1.000
_cell.length_c   1.000
_cell.angle_alpha   90.00
_cell.angle_beta   90.00
_cell.angle_gamma   90.00
#
_symmetry.space_group_name_H-M   'P 1'
#
loop_
_entity.id
_entity.type
_entity.pdbx_description
1 polymer ?
#
loop_
_entity_poly.entity_id
_entity_poly.type
_entity_poly.pdbx_seq_one_letter_code
_entity_poly.pdbx_strand_id
1 'polypeptide(L)'
;GFFGQLKKRDHVIIEQSLEAAGIAHKANNYVSELSDGERQKAMIAKALAQQCPIILLDEPTAFLDVTSRIETMVLLHRLAVEQEKAVLLSTHDLDLAIQMGDCLWLQEKGRPMACGTPEDLIMSGAFESFFGKEGIVFDPATGKLNTEAPTSPIGVEGDFLTSYWVGNALIRNGYCPSPVREGQLNITCKSPHELVVAFPEGCKEELRTVAE
;
A
#
# COMPACT_ATOMS: atom_id res chain seq x y z
N GLY A 1 38.90 -5.29 -0.61
CA GLY A 1 40.36 -5.38 -0.71
C GLY A 1 41.04 -4.16 -0.10
N PHE A 2 42.19 -4.31 0.49
CA PHE A 2 42.92 -3.30 1.29
C PHE A 2 43.34 -2.04 0.49
N PHE A 3 43.14 -2.02 -0.83
CA PHE A 3 43.43 -0.88 -1.73
C PHE A 3 42.33 -0.61 -2.77
N GLY A 4 41.09 -1.00 -2.51
CA GLY A 4 40.00 -0.77 -3.47
C GLY A 4 40.04 -1.67 -4.71
N GLN A 5 40.98 -2.61 -4.82
CA GLN A 5 41.04 -3.55 -5.94
C GLN A 5 40.12 -4.75 -5.69
N LEU A 6 39.16 -4.95 -6.60
CA LEU A 6 38.26 -6.10 -6.57
C LEU A 6 39.04 -7.38 -6.94
N LYS A 7 38.83 -8.45 -6.16
CA LYS A 7 39.32 -9.80 -6.46
C LYS A 7 38.30 -10.55 -7.33
N LYS A 8 38.72 -11.63 -7.96
CA LYS A 8 37.80 -12.49 -8.74
C LYS A 8 36.53 -12.90 -7.97
N ARG A 9 36.70 -13.21 -6.67
CA ARG A 9 35.57 -13.53 -5.81
C ARG A 9 34.59 -12.36 -5.67
N ASP A 10 35.09 -11.13 -5.57
CA ASP A 10 34.25 -9.94 -5.39
C ASP A 10 33.42 -9.70 -6.67
N HIS A 11 33.99 -9.94 -7.86
CA HIS A 11 33.23 -9.86 -9.13
C HIS A 11 32.09 -10.87 -9.18
N VAL A 12 32.32 -12.12 -8.77
CA VAL A 12 31.26 -13.15 -8.73
C VAL A 12 30.12 -12.72 -7.79
N ILE A 13 30.45 -12.19 -6.60
CA ILE A 13 29.47 -11.72 -5.63
C ILE A 13 28.66 -10.55 -6.22
N ILE A 14 29.32 -9.61 -6.88
CA ILE A 14 28.65 -8.47 -7.52
C ILE A 14 27.70 -8.95 -8.61
N GLU A 15 28.14 -9.82 -9.51
CA GLU A 15 27.29 -10.39 -10.58
C GLU A 15 26.07 -11.10 -10.02
N GLN A 16 26.24 -11.98 -9.04
CA GLN A 16 25.14 -12.66 -8.37
C GLN A 16 24.18 -11.68 -7.68
N SER A 17 24.71 -10.61 -7.07
CA SER A 17 23.88 -9.59 -6.43
C SER A 17 23.07 -8.76 -7.44
N LEU A 18 23.66 -8.44 -8.58
CA LEU A 18 22.97 -7.76 -9.67
C LEU A 18 21.89 -8.63 -10.30
N GLU A 19 22.15 -9.92 -10.49
CA GLU A 19 21.18 -10.90 -10.96
C GLU A 19 20.01 -11.04 -9.98
N ALA A 20 20.30 -11.22 -8.69
CA ALA A 20 19.29 -11.34 -7.64
C ALA A 20 18.38 -10.11 -7.54
N ALA A 21 18.95 -8.92 -7.74
CA ALA A 21 18.19 -7.66 -7.77
C ALA A 21 17.50 -7.38 -9.12
N GLY A 22 17.72 -8.21 -10.15
CA GLY A 22 17.12 -8.05 -11.48
C GLY A 22 17.66 -6.86 -12.28
N ILE A 23 18.94 -6.45 -12.04
CA ILE A 23 19.55 -5.28 -12.68
C ILE A 23 20.85 -5.62 -13.45
N ALA A 24 21.17 -6.90 -13.63
CA ALA A 24 22.41 -7.34 -14.28
C ALA A 24 22.60 -6.77 -15.69
N HIS A 25 21.52 -6.55 -16.44
CA HIS A 25 21.55 -5.96 -17.78
C HIS A 25 22.03 -4.50 -17.81
N LYS A 26 22.10 -3.85 -16.67
CA LYS A 26 22.60 -2.46 -16.50
C LYS A 26 23.96 -2.38 -15.82
N ALA A 27 24.66 -3.50 -15.64
CA ALA A 27 25.92 -3.57 -14.90
C ALA A 27 27.01 -2.59 -15.37
N ASN A 28 26.99 -2.21 -16.65
CA ASN A 28 27.96 -1.31 -17.25
C ASN A 28 27.45 0.12 -17.46
N ASN A 29 26.22 0.42 -17.03
CA ASN A 29 25.66 1.76 -17.12
C ASN A 29 26.10 2.64 -15.94
N TYR A 30 26.21 3.94 -16.18
CA TYR A 30 26.37 4.87 -15.06
C TYR A 30 25.09 4.99 -14.25
N VAL A 31 25.21 5.19 -12.93
CA VAL A 31 24.05 5.35 -12.03
C VAL A 31 23.17 6.53 -12.44
N SER A 32 23.73 7.56 -13.03
CA SER A 32 23.00 8.72 -13.57
C SER A 32 22.11 8.42 -14.78
N GLU A 33 22.33 7.30 -15.44
CA GLU A 33 21.55 6.86 -16.61
C GLU A 33 20.40 5.93 -16.23
N LEU A 34 20.35 5.52 -14.96
CA LEU A 34 19.32 4.63 -14.44
C LEU A 34 18.04 5.41 -14.09
N SER A 35 16.88 4.80 -14.37
CA SER A 35 15.61 5.25 -13.81
C SER A 35 15.62 5.12 -12.28
N ASP A 36 14.67 5.76 -11.58
CA ASP A 36 14.62 5.69 -10.12
C ASP A 36 14.44 4.26 -9.63
N GLY A 37 13.59 3.45 -10.27
CA GLY A 37 13.42 2.03 -9.96
C GLY A 37 14.68 1.19 -10.23
N GLU A 38 15.38 1.43 -11.34
CA GLU A 38 16.65 0.77 -11.64
C GLU A 38 17.74 1.18 -10.65
N ARG A 39 17.79 2.45 -10.28
CA ARG A 39 18.71 2.96 -9.25
C ARG A 39 18.44 2.29 -7.90
N GLN A 40 17.18 2.13 -7.52
CA GLN A 40 16.81 1.43 -6.29
C GLN A 40 17.24 -0.05 -6.32
N LYS A 41 17.02 -0.76 -7.44
CA LYS A 41 17.50 -2.14 -7.63
C LYS A 41 19.03 -2.22 -7.54
N ALA A 42 19.76 -1.25 -8.08
CA ALA A 42 21.22 -1.18 -7.96
C ALA A 42 21.68 -0.94 -6.50
N MET A 43 20.97 -0.13 -5.72
CA MET A 43 21.26 0.07 -4.30
C MET A 43 20.98 -1.20 -3.48
N ILE A 44 19.91 -1.94 -3.78
CA ILE A 44 19.63 -3.25 -3.18
C ILE A 44 20.74 -4.25 -3.54
N ALA A 45 21.17 -4.32 -4.82
CA ALA A 45 22.29 -5.17 -5.24
C ALA A 45 23.57 -4.84 -4.48
N LYS A 46 23.85 -3.55 -4.26
CA LYS A 46 25.00 -3.10 -3.45
C LYS A 46 24.91 -3.60 -2.01
N ALA A 47 23.72 -3.56 -1.40
CA ALA A 47 23.51 -4.08 -0.05
C ALA A 47 23.71 -5.62 0.01
N LEU A 48 23.21 -6.34 -1.01
CA LEU A 48 23.41 -7.79 -1.13
C LEU A 48 24.88 -8.17 -1.26
N ALA A 49 25.65 -7.41 -2.07
CA ALA A 49 27.08 -7.66 -2.29
C ALA A 49 27.91 -7.55 -0.98
N GLN A 50 27.40 -6.88 0.04
CA GLN A 50 28.04 -6.83 1.35
C GLN A 50 27.92 -8.15 2.13
N GLN A 51 27.06 -9.07 1.67
CA GLN A 51 26.83 -10.40 2.26
C GLN A 51 26.42 -10.37 3.75
N CYS A 52 25.86 -9.28 4.22
CA CYS A 52 25.33 -9.17 5.58
C CYS A 52 24.04 -9.98 5.73
N PRO A 53 23.79 -10.59 6.91
CA PRO A 53 22.54 -11.30 7.18
C PRO A 53 21.34 -10.35 7.35
N ILE A 54 21.59 -9.08 7.65
CA ILE A 54 20.56 -8.05 7.85
C ILE A 54 20.75 -6.95 6.81
N ILE A 55 19.67 -6.56 6.16
CA ILE A 55 19.60 -5.42 5.22
C ILE A 55 18.71 -4.36 5.85
N LEU A 56 19.25 -3.14 5.98
CA LEU A 56 18.52 -1.97 6.47
C LEU A 56 18.29 -1.00 5.32
N LEU A 57 17.05 -0.61 5.11
CA LEU A 57 16.65 0.29 4.03
C LEU A 57 15.79 1.42 4.61
N ASP A 58 16.14 2.64 4.24
CA ASP A 58 15.37 3.82 4.61
C ASP A 58 14.53 4.25 3.40
N GLU A 59 13.21 4.16 3.54
CA GLU A 59 12.20 4.49 2.53
C GLU A 59 12.52 3.96 1.10
N PRO A 60 12.74 2.65 0.92
CA PRO A 60 13.20 2.11 -0.36
C PRO A 60 12.19 2.26 -1.51
N THR A 61 10.96 2.63 -1.23
CA THR A 61 9.89 2.86 -2.21
C THR A 61 9.61 4.34 -2.48
N ALA A 62 10.32 5.26 -1.79
CA ALA A 62 10.14 6.68 -1.99
C ALA A 62 10.49 7.09 -3.43
N PHE A 63 9.73 8.03 -3.99
CA PHE A 63 9.88 8.57 -5.34
C PHE A 63 9.68 7.58 -6.49
N LEU A 64 9.30 6.34 -6.21
CA LEU A 64 8.97 5.35 -7.22
C LEU A 64 7.50 5.48 -7.66
N ASP A 65 7.21 5.18 -8.92
CA ASP A 65 5.85 4.96 -9.40
C ASP A 65 5.21 3.73 -8.72
N VAL A 66 3.88 3.61 -8.82
CA VAL A 66 3.12 2.55 -8.12
C VAL A 66 3.63 1.15 -8.46
N THR A 67 3.91 0.89 -9.73
CA THR A 67 4.39 -0.43 -10.18
C THR A 67 5.77 -0.73 -9.61
N SER A 68 6.69 0.22 -9.71
CA SER A 68 8.07 0.08 -9.20
C SER A 68 8.12 -0.10 -7.68
N ARG A 69 7.20 0.51 -6.92
CA ARG A 69 7.06 0.28 -5.46
C ARG A 69 6.72 -1.18 -5.16
N ILE A 70 5.69 -1.70 -5.83
CA ILE A 70 5.26 -3.10 -5.66
C ILE A 70 6.40 -4.05 -6.04
N GLU A 71 7.04 -3.84 -7.21
CA GLU A 71 8.18 -4.65 -7.65
C GLU A 71 9.32 -4.65 -6.63
N THR A 72 9.62 -3.50 -6.04
CA THR A 72 10.67 -3.37 -5.02
C THR A 72 10.32 -4.17 -3.76
N MET A 73 9.09 -4.08 -3.28
CA MET A 73 8.65 -4.86 -2.12
C MET A 73 8.63 -6.36 -2.39
N VAL A 74 8.15 -6.79 -3.56
CA VAL A 74 8.20 -8.21 -4.00
C VAL A 74 9.64 -8.70 -4.07
N LEU A 75 10.56 -7.90 -4.61
CA LEU A 75 11.98 -8.23 -4.63
C LEU A 75 12.54 -8.41 -3.23
N LEU A 76 12.28 -7.49 -2.31
CA LEU A 76 12.77 -7.54 -0.93
C LEU A 76 12.23 -8.76 -0.17
N HIS A 77 10.94 -9.06 -0.32
CA HIS A 77 10.33 -10.27 0.26
C HIS A 77 10.98 -11.54 -0.30
N ARG A 78 11.15 -11.63 -1.61
CA ARG A 78 11.84 -12.76 -2.24
C ARG A 78 13.26 -12.95 -1.71
N LEU A 79 14.02 -11.85 -1.57
CA LEU A 79 15.38 -11.90 -1.03
C LEU A 79 15.41 -12.33 0.44
N ALA A 80 14.43 -11.95 1.24
CA ALA A 80 14.30 -12.40 2.62
C ALA A 80 14.10 -13.91 2.69
N VAL A 81 13.20 -14.46 1.88
CA VAL A 81 12.85 -15.88 1.86
C VAL A 81 13.97 -16.73 1.23
N GLU A 82 14.41 -16.39 -0.01
CA GLU A 82 15.34 -17.21 -0.78
C GLU A 82 16.78 -17.14 -0.30
N GLN A 83 17.18 -16.03 0.31
CA GLN A 83 18.55 -15.82 0.81
C GLN A 83 18.66 -15.80 2.33
N GLU A 84 17.58 -16.16 3.03
CA GLU A 84 17.52 -16.23 4.50
C GLU A 84 18.02 -14.93 5.16
N LYS A 85 17.62 -13.77 4.62
CA LYS A 85 18.02 -12.46 5.12
C LYS A 85 16.89 -11.80 5.91
N ALA A 86 17.26 -11.13 7.00
CA ALA A 86 16.35 -10.21 7.65
C ALA A 86 16.38 -8.86 6.90
N VAL A 87 15.23 -8.42 6.42
CA VAL A 87 15.08 -7.10 5.78
C VAL A 87 14.27 -6.21 6.70
N LEU A 88 14.88 -5.13 7.16
CA LEU A 88 14.20 -4.08 7.93
C LEU A 88 14.16 -2.81 7.10
N LEU A 89 12.97 -2.26 6.89
CA LEU A 89 12.79 -1.03 6.14
C LEU A 89 11.89 -0.04 6.87
N SER A 90 12.16 1.24 6.68
CA SER A 90 11.20 2.30 7.01
C SER A 90 10.30 2.55 5.81
N THR A 91 9.03 2.86 6.05
CA THR A 91 8.09 3.27 4.99
C THR A 91 6.95 4.10 5.55
N HIS A 92 6.40 4.96 4.73
CA HIS A 92 5.13 5.66 4.95
C HIS A 92 4.00 5.11 4.06
N ASP A 93 4.29 4.08 3.26
CA ASP A 93 3.30 3.38 2.43
C ASP A 93 2.62 2.30 3.27
N LEU A 94 1.50 2.70 3.91
CA LEU A 94 0.76 1.86 4.83
C LEU A 94 0.18 0.63 4.13
N ASP A 95 -0.34 0.80 2.92
CA ASP A 95 -0.96 -0.29 2.16
C ASP A 95 0.05 -1.40 1.87
N LEU A 96 1.25 -1.05 1.41
CA LEU A 96 2.32 -2.03 1.16
C LEU A 96 2.86 -2.64 2.46
N ALA A 97 2.96 -1.85 3.53
CA ALA A 97 3.40 -2.38 4.83
C ALA A 97 2.44 -3.45 5.36
N ILE A 98 1.13 -3.20 5.31
CA ILE A 98 0.10 -4.15 5.75
C ILE A 98 0.08 -5.40 4.87
N GLN A 99 0.22 -5.24 3.54
CA GLN A 99 0.09 -6.35 2.61
C GLN A 99 1.33 -7.26 2.54
N MET A 100 2.51 -6.74 2.83
CA MET A 100 3.77 -7.43 2.54
C MET A 100 4.72 -7.56 3.73
N GLY A 101 4.43 -6.89 4.84
CA GLY A 101 5.28 -6.97 6.03
C GLY A 101 4.93 -8.19 6.90
N ASP A 102 5.92 -9.00 7.26
CA ASP A 102 5.74 -10.11 8.22
C ASP A 102 5.56 -9.59 9.65
N CYS A 103 6.19 -8.46 9.96
CA CYS A 103 6.13 -7.82 11.27
C CYS A 103 6.26 -6.30 11.10
N LEU A 104 5.40 -5.55 11.75
CA LEU A 104 5.40 -4.09 11.72
C LEU A 104 5.81 -3.52 13.08
N TRP A 105 6.51 -2.40 13.00
CA TRP A 105 6.89 -1.59 14.15
C TRP A 105 6.26 -0.21 14.00
N LEU A 106 5.25 0.08 14.82
CA LEU A 106 4.60 1.39 14.88
C LEU A 106 5.31 2.24 15.94
N GLN A 107 5.99 3.29 15.51
CA GLN A 107 6.77 4.16 16.40
C GLN A 107 6.27 5.59 16.35
N GLU A 108 5.87 6.11 17.51
CA GLU A 108 5.50 7.50 17.71
C GLU A 108 6.35 8.11 18.84
N LYS A 109 6.72 9.39 18.66
CA LYS A 109 7.52 10.10 19.68
C LYS A 109 6.76 10.18 21.01
N GLY A 110 7.38 9.68 22.07
CA GLY A 110 6.81 9.74 23.42
C GLY A 110 5.87 8.60 23.76
N ARG A 111 5.67 7.63 22.88
CA ARG A 111 4.89 6.41 23.14
C ARG A 111 5.75 5.15 23.04
N PRO A 112 5.41 4.08 23.76
CA PRO A 112 6.02 2.76 23.53
C PRO A 112 5.80 2.32 22.09
N MET A 113 6.82 1.69 21.51
CA MET A 113 6.72 1.08 20.18
C MET A 113 5.75 -0.12 20.24
N ALA A 114 4.76 -0.15 19.34
CA ALA A 114 3.95 -1.33 19.12
C ALA A 114 4.59 -2.20 18.02
N CYS A 115 4.67 -3.50 18.27
CA CYS A 115 5.31 -4.46 17.36
C CYS A 115 4.45 -5.72 17.27
N GLY A 116 4.24 -6.22 16.06
CA GLY A 116 3.45 -7.44 15.81
C GLY A 116 3.21 -7.67 14.32
N THR A 117 2.45 -8.72 14.01
CA THR A 117 1.95 -8.90 12.64
C THR A 117 0.96 -7.78 12.29
N PRO A 118 0.79 -7.44 11.01
CA PRO A 118 -0.21 -6.45 10.61
C PRO A 118 -1.60 -6.76 11.19
N GLU A 119 -2.02 -8.02 11.12
CA GLU A 119 -3.32 -8.48 11.58
C GLU A 119 -3.51 -8.28 13.09
N ASP A 120 -2.51 -8.65 13.89
CA ASP A 120 -2.59 -8.49 15.35
C ASP A 120 -2.63 -7.02 15.75
N LEU A 121 -1.85 -6.18 15.08
CA LEU A 121 -1.84 -4.74 15.33
C LEU A 121 -3.17 -4.07 14.95
N ILE A 122 -3.79 -4.51 13.85
CA ILE A 122 -5.12 -4.04 13.44
C ILE A 122 -6.18 -4.51 14.44
N MET A 123 -6.23 -5.81 14.74
CA MET A 123 -7.25 -6.39 15.64
C MET A 123 -7.13 -5.88 17.08
N SER A 124 -5.93 -5.51 17.53
CA SER A 124 -5.73 -4.91 18.85
C SER A 124 -6.10 -3.42 18.93
N GLY A 125 -6.45 -2.76 17.82
CA GLY A 125 -6.71 -1.33 17.76
C GLY A 125 -5.46 -0.45 17.81
N ALA A 126 -4.26 -1.04 17.65
CA ALA A 126 -3.00 -0.30 17.66
C ALA A 126 -2.91 0.69 16.50
N PHE A 127 -3.42 0.31 15.31
CA PHE A 127 -3.48 1.19 14.14
C PHE A 127 -4.41 2.38 14.34
N GLU A 128 -5.60 2.17 14.90
CA GLU A 128 -6.54 3.25 15.22
C GLU A 128 -5.93 4.23 16.21
N SER A 129 -5.25 3.71 17.24
CA SER A 129 -4.56 4.55 18.23
C SER A 129 -3.38 5.32 17.65
N PHE A 130 -2.68 4.76 16.67
CA PHE A 130 -1.49 5.35 16.05
C PHE A 130 -1.85 6.39 14.99
N PHE A 131 -2.79 6.07 14.10
CA PHE A 131 -3.17 6.89 12.96
C PHE A 131 -4.39 7.77 13.20
N GLY A 132 -5.23 7.44 14.21
CA GLY A 132 -6.42 8.23 14.55
C GLY A 132 -6.04 9.64 14.99
N LYS A 133 -6.42 10.64 14.18
CA LYS A 133 -6.28 12.07 14.43
C LYS A 133 -7.59 12.74 14.10
N GLU A 134 -7.77 13.96 14.58
CA GLU A 134 -8.96 14.76 14.25
C GLU A 134 -9.17 14.80 12.73
N GLY A 135 -10.33 14.33 12.28
CA GLY A 135 -10.69 14.24 10.86
C GLY A 135 -10.13 13.03 10.10
N ILE A 136 -9.33 12.13 10.74
CA ILE A 136 -8.77 10.93 10.09
C ILE A 136 -9.13 9.68 10.89
N VAL A 137 -9.70 8.69 10.23
CA VAL A 137 -10.11 7.42 10.82
C VAL A 137 -9.44 6.26 10.08
N PHE A 138 -8.85 5.35 10.83
CA PHE A 138 -8.38 4.09 10.28
C PHE A 138 -9.56 3.10 10.20
N ASP A 139 -9.77 2.50 9.04
CA ASP A 139 -10.79 1.47 8.85
C ASP A 139 -10.14 0.09 8.96
N PRO A 140 -10.37 -0.65 10.06
CA PRO A 140 -9.76 -1.96 10.26
C PRO A 140 -10.25 -3.03 9.29
N ALA A 141 -11.41 -2.85 8.66
CA ALA A 141 -11.94 -3.80 7.70
C ALA A 141 -11.24 -3.72 6.34
N THR A 142 -10.76 -2.54 5.96
CA THR A 142 -10.09 -2.31 4.68
C THR A 142 -8.61 -2.01 4.81
N GLY A 143 -8.11 -1.73 6.03
CA GLY A 143 -6.73 -1.33 6.30
C GLY A 143 -6.40 0.09 5.81
N LYS A 144 -7.41 0.91 5.50
CA LYS A 144 -7.23 2.23 4.90
C LYS A 144 -7.46 3.38 5.88
N LEU A 145 -6.78 4.49 5.61
CA LEU A 145 -7.06 5.76 6.25
C LEU A 145 -8.14 6.49 5.47
N ASN A 146 -9.21 6.87 6.15
CA ASN A 146 -10.34 7.62 5.60
C ASN A 146 -10.49 8.95 6.34
N THR A 147 -11.18 9.90 5.73
CA THR A 147 -11.70 11.05 6.46
C THR A 147 -12.90 10.61 7.31
N GLU A 148 -13.20 11.35 8.38
CA GLU A 148 -14.41 11.09 9.16
C GLU A 148 -15.63 10.95 8.25
N ALA A 149 -16.45 9.92 8.53
CA ALA A 149 -17.61 9.63 7.71
C ALA A 149 -18.59 10.81 7.74
N PRO A 150 -19.10 11.24 6.59
CA PRO A 150 -20.17 12.21 6.53
C PRO A 150 -21.40 11.73 7.27
N THR A 151 -22.20 12.66 7.83
CA THR A 151 -23.36 12.33 8.66
C THR A 151 -24.66 12.10 7.88
N SER A 152 -24.70 12.46 6.59
CA SER A 152 -25.91 12.36 5.76
C SER A 152 -26.03 10.98 5.11
N PRO A 153 -26.87 10.06 5.61
CA PRO A 153 -26.94 8.71 5.11
C PRO A 153 -27.70 8.63 3.77
N ILE A 154 -27.17 7.85 2.83
CA ILE A 154 -27.84 7.44 1.58
C ILE A 154 -27.77 5.91 1.53
N GLY A 155 -28.94 5.26 1.35
CA GLY A 155 -29.01 3.81 1.18
C GLY A 155 -28.38 3.36 -0.14
N VAL A 156 -27.52 2.32 -0.09
CA VAL A 156 -26.92 1.74 -1.29
C VAL A 156 -27.06 0.23 -1.23
N GLU A 157 -27.58 -0.36 -2.31
CA GLU A 157 -27.68 -1.82 -2.45
C GLU A 157 -27.47 -2.26 -3.90
N GLY A 158 -27.27 -3.56 -4.11
CA GLY A 158 -27.21 -4.18 -5.43
C GLY A 158 -25.85 -4.82 -5.73
N ASP A 159 -25.42 -4.75 -7.00
CA ASP A 159 -24.13 -5.32 -7.42
C ASP A 159 -22.97 -4.81 -6.57
N PHE A 160 -22.16 -5.72 -6.05
CA PHE A 160 -21.09 -5.41 -5.09
C PHE A 160 -20.10 -4.36 -5.62
N LEU A 161 -19.60 -4.55 -6.84
CA LEU A 161 -18.58 -3.66 -7.42
C LEU A 161 -19.16 -2.26 -7.68
N THR A 162 -20.36 -2.21 -8.24
CA THR A 162 -21.05 -0.95 -8.53
C THR A 162 -21.41 -0.21 -7.24
N SER A 163 -21.95 -0.91 -6.24
CA SER A 163 -22.28 -0.35 -4.93
C SER A 163 -21.04 0.20 -4.21
N TYR A 164 -19.90 -0.48 -4.28
CA TYR A 164 -18.64 -0.02 -3.72
C TYR A 164 -18.19 1.32 -4.34
N TRP A 165 -18.22 1.44 -5.67
CA TRP A 165 -17.79 2.68 -6.34
C TRP A 165 -18.80 3.81 -6.21
N VAL A 166 -20.10 3.52 -6.20
CA VAL A 166 -21.14 4.50 -5.84
C VAL A 166 -20.93 4.99 -4.41
N GLY A 167 -20.66 4.09 -3.46
CA GLY A 167 -20.33 4.46 -2.09
C GLY A 167 -19.13 5.43 -2.01
N ASN A 168 -18.06 5.16 -2.74
CA ASN A 168 -16.88 6.04 -2.80
C ASN A 168 -17.24 7.43 -3.40
N ALA A 169 -18.11 7.49 -4.41
CA ALA A 169 -18.58 8.74 -4.96
C ALA A 169 -19.41 9.53 -3.94
N LEU A 170 -20.29 8.87 -3.21
CA LEU A 170 -21.09 9.46 -2.14
C LEU A 170 -20.21 10.06 -1.04
N ILE A 171 -19.22 9.31 -0.56
CA ILE A 171 -18.27 9.79 0.48
C ILE A 171 -17.56 11.06 0.01
N ARG A 172 -17.07 11.11 -1.25
CA ARG A 172 -16.44 12.31 -1.81
C ARG A 172 -17.35 13.52 -1.86
N ASN A 173 -18.67 13.29 -1.95
CA ASN A 173 -19.67 14.35 -2.01
C ASN A 173 -20.34 14.63 -0.64
N GLY A 174 -19.78 14.10 0.45
CA GLY A 174 -20.24 14.41 1.80
C GLY A 174 -21.44 13.57 2.27
N TYR A 175 -21.66 12.40 1.66
CA TYR A 175 -22.73 11.48 2.05
C TYR A 175 -22.17 10.18 2.63
N CYS A 176 -22.90 9.55 3.55
CA CYS A 176 -22.54 8.29 4.18
C CYS A 176 -23.29 7.12 3.52
N PRO A 177 -22.63 6.21 2.80
CA PRO A 177 -23.28 4.99 2.32
C PRO A 177 -23.81 4.17 3.50
N SER A 178 -25.05 3.75 3.43
CA SER A 178 -25.73 3.00 4.50
C SER A 178 -26.61 1.90 3.90
N PRO A 179 -27.06 0.93 4.68
CA PRO A 179 -28.10 0.02 4.26
C PRO A 179 -29.38 0.76 3.87
N VAL A 180 -30.07 0.26 2.85
CA VAL A 180 -31.35 0.81 2.38
C VAL A 180 -32.40 0.88 3.50
N ARG A 181 -33.11 2.00 3.62
CA ARG A 181 -34.19 2.22 4.56
C ARG A 181 -35.34 2.96 3.91
N GLU A 182 -36.57 2.67 4.37
CA GLU A 182 -37.75 3.45 3.95
C GLU A 182 -37.65 4.90 4.42
N GLY A 183 -38.16 5.82 3.60
CA GLY A 183 -38.20 7.23 3.92
C GLY A 183 -36.87 7.99 3.78
N GLN A 184 -35.84 7.37 3.22
CA GLN A 184 -34.59 8.03 2.86
C GLN A 184 -34.28 7.87 1.38
N LEU A 185 -33.31 8.67 0.88
CA LEU A 185 -32.75 8.51 -0.46
C LEU A 185 -32.02 7.18 -0.55
N ASN A 186 -32.38 6.36 -1.55
CA ASN A 186 -31.76 5.07 -1.77
C ASN A 186 -31.31 4.94 -3.23
N ILE A 187 -30.17 4.27 -3.42
CA ILE A 187 -29.61 3.97 -4.75
C ILE A 187 -29.52 2.43 -4.88
N THR A 188 -30.22 1.90 -5.86
CA THR A 188 -30.12 0.48 -6.23
C THR A 188 -29.20 0.34 -7.44
N CYS A 189 -28.08 -0.34 -7.26
CA CYS A 189 -27.04 -0.57 -8.27
C CYS A 189 -27.31 -1.92 -8.96
N LYS A 190 -27.95 -1.89 -10.12
CA LYS A 190 -28.21 -3.12 -10.89
C LYS A 190 -27.01 -3.52 -11.74
N SER A 191 -26.35 -2.54 -12.34
CA SER A 191 -25.13 -2.69 -13.13
C SER A 191 -24.36 -1.37 -13.18
N PRO A 192 -23.11 -1.34 -13.73
CA PRO A 192 -22.35 -0.10 -13.88
C PRO A 192 -23.06 1.00 -14.72
N HIS A 193 -24.04 0.62 -15.52
CA HIS A 193 -24.78 1.50 -16.42
C HIS A 193 -26.29 1.55 -16.12
N GLU A 194 -26.71 1.03 -14.98
CA GLU A 194 -28.11 1.02 -14.57
C GLU A 194 -28.20 1.22 -13.05
N LEU A 195 -28.36 2.48 -12.66
CA LEU A 195 -28.56 2.91 -11.28
C LEU A 195 -29.97 3.45 -11.12
N VAL A 196 -30.66 3.06 -10.08
CA VAL A 196 -32.00 3.55 -9.76
C VAL A 196 -31.95 4.31 -8.46
N VAL A 197 -32.24 5.60 -8.51
CA VAL A 197 -32.36 6.47 -7.33
C VAL A 197 -33.82 6.54 -6.91
N ALA A 198 -34.12 6.15 -5.69
CA ALA A 198 -35.43 6.25 -5.09
C ALA A 198 -35.45 7.36 -4.05
N PHE A 199 -36.26 8.38 -4.26
CA PHE A 199 -36.43 9.52 -3.36
C PHE A 199 -37.44 9.19 -2.23
N PRO A 200 -37.34 9.84 -1.07
CA PRO A 200 -38.25 9.63 0.07
C PRO A 200 -39.73 9.84 -0.30
N GLU A 201 -40.01 10.70 -1.29
CA GLU A 201 -41.33 11.04 -1.78
C GLU A 201 -41.94 9.97 -2.71
N GLY A 202 -41.22 8.85 -2.96
CA GLY A 202 -41.68 7.75 -3.80
C GLY A 202 -41.35 7.90 -5.29
N CYS A 203 -40.75 9.00 -5.70
CA CYS A 203 -40.25 9.19 -7.07
C CYS A 203 -39.02 8.31 -7.31
N LYS A 204 -38.83 7.80 -8.53
CA LYS A 204 -37.64 7.06 -8.96
C LYS A 204 -37.07 7.66 -10.22
N GLU A 205 -35.75 7.69 -10.27
CA GLU A 205 -34.98 8.17 -11.41
C GLU A 205 -33.96 7.12 -11.81
N GLU A 206 -33.81 6.88 -13.12
CA GLU A 206 -32.80 5.97 -13.66
C GLU A 206 -31.60 6.78 -14.16
N LEU A 207 -30.42 6.43 -13.67
CA LEU A 207 -29.14 7.03 -14.07
C LEU A 207 -28.31 5.98 -14.81
N ARG A 208 -27.53 6.44 -15.79
CA ARG A 208 -26.68 5.57 -16.61
C ARG A 208 -25.22 5.59 -16.19
N THR A 209 -24.85 6.56 -15.38
CA THR A 209 -23.48 6.71 -14.88
C THR A 209 -23.47 7.23 -13.44
N VAL A 210 -22.39 6.99 -12.73
CA VAL A 210 -22.19 7.52 -11.36
C VAL A 210 -21.99 9.05 -11.37
N ALA A 211 -21.74 9.65 -12.54
CA ALA A 211 -21.52 11.10 -12.67
C ALA A 211 -22.84 11.88 -12.78
N GLU A 212 -23.95 11.23 -13.18
CA GLU A 212 -25.29 11.80 -13.18
C GLU A 212 -25.86 11.90 -11.77
#